data_37069dd0a516b77f6e4dd8623eb93d77
#
_entry.id   37069dd0a516b77f6e4dd8623eb93d77
#
_cell.length_a   1.000
_cell.length_b   1.000
_cell.length_c   1.000
_cell.angle_alpha   90.00
_cell.angle_beta   90.00
_cell.angle_gamma   90.00
#
_symmetry.space_group_name_H-M   'P 1'
#
loop_
_entity.id
_entity.type
_entity.pdbx_description
1 polymer ?
#
loop_
_entity_poly.entity_id
_entity_poly.type
_entity_poly.pdbx_seq_one_letter_code
_entity_poly.pdbx_strand_id
1 'polypeptide(L)'
;MNDKWLAEATASNAVGRQVLEVDWQATPLGSPRYWPQSLRHAVRTCFSTRFPVLIVWGPDLTLIYNDGYRDLLGTDKHPEALGAPVRDVWPEIWDDISPLFEKVLSTGQATWSKNMPLTMRRSGFDEETYFTFSYSPLHDDDGQIAGVLDIVTETTDEVINQRRLVTIGELHAALPTTFTDLLAFARPIVEVLSGSADISRAAFYAPEATPQLLLETGEAPGDGEVELVERALATGQREILPATVIKPLRNSAEGGLAGVLVLQATTGRPWDRDYIRYLTGLASTIGAALRDAVRLRSTIDALRRRAQRSEEEVARVRELAIELQRAVLTEPPEPDDLEVAVHYQPAALERDIGGDWYDAYVTSEGDTTVVIGDVVGHDMVAAATMGQLRGLVRAIGYDSGQSPARVLERVDAAIRGLDLGARAMATAIVARIEQSDDDRRRQVRTVRWSSAGHLPPMLVRADGTVETLSRRNDLPLGVIPSATRHDHTVEMHVNDTLVLYTDGLVERRDRSIRDDLRELASALHGTHDLSPDQVVKTVLSKLLPEAGDDDVAILAMRTGPDSDA
;
A
#
# COMPACT_ATOMS: atom_id res chain seq x y z
N MET A 1 74.49 33.11 -33.35
CA MET A 1 73.29 33.67 -32.74
C MET A 1 72.83 32.69 -31.67
N ASN A 2 72.65 33.17 -30.51
CA ASN A 2 72.63 32.43 -29.30
C ASN A 2 71.24 31.75 -29.11
N ASP A 3 71.11 30.55 -28.53
CA ASP A 3 69.90 29.85 -28.15
C ASP A 3 69.10 30.58 -27.01
N LYS A 4 69.45 31.86 -26.80
CA LYS A 4 68.88 32.77 -25.83
C LYS A 4 67.34 32.89 -25.93
N TRP A 5 66.81 32.81 -27.18
CA TRP A 5 65.35 32.86 -27.39
C TRP A 5 64.59 31.70 -26.75
N LEU A 6 65.18 30.46 -26.73
CA LEU A 6 64.59 29.31 -26.16
C LEU A 6 64.58 29.44 -24.62
N ALA A 7 65.69 29.89 -24.03
CA ALA A 7 65.77 30.18 -22.62
C ALA A 7 64.77 31.27 -22.19
N GLU A 8 64.60 32.32 -23.00
CA GLU A 8 63.56 33.34 -22.74
C GLU A 8 62.16 32.81 -22.90
N ALA A 9 61.87 31.95 -23.88
CA ALA A 9 60.53 31.37 -24.10
C ALA A 9 60.09 30.39 -23.00
N THR A 10 61.02 29.71 -22.36
CA THR A 10 60.75 28.62 -21.38
C THR A 10 61.04 29.03 -19.93
N ALA A 11 61.49 30.26 -19.68
CA ALA A 11 62.01 30.73 -18.38
C ALA A 11 61.05 30.54 -17.19
N SER A 12 59.75 30.62 -17.41
CA SER A 12 58.72 30.56 -16.36
C SER A 12 58.16 29.16 -16.10
N ASN A 13 58.67 28.13 -16.79
CA ASN A 13 58.12 26.77 -16.77
C ASN A 13 59.11 25.76 -16.18
N ALA A 14 58.64 24.79 -15.42
CA ALA A 14 59.47 23.72 -14.88
C ALA A 14 59.99 22.80 -16.01
N VAL A 15 59.12 22.37 -16.91
CA VAL A 15 59.48 21.63 -18.13
C VAL A 15 60.39 22.46 -19.04
N GLY A 16 60.21 23.78 -19.03
CA GLY A 16 61.09 24.70 -19.80
C GLY A 16 62.56 24.62 -19.41
N ARG A 17 62.90 24.34 -18.17
CA ARG A 17 64.30 24.08 -17.75
C ARG A 17 64.83 22.78 -18.31
N GLN A 18 64.01 21.73 -18.35
CA GLN A 18 64.37 20.43 -18.91
C GLN A 18 64.57 20.52 -20.45
N VAL A 19 63.74 21.31 -21.14
CA VAL A 19 63.88 21.59 -22.57
C VAL A 19 65.28 22.15 -22.89
N LEU A 20 65.87 22.92 -21.99
CA LEU A 20 67.23 23.46 -22.17
C LEU A 20 68.35 22.41 -21.93
N GLU A 21 68.04 21.33 -21.22
CA GLU A 21 68.93 20.22 -20.89
C GLU A 21 68.93 19.13 -21.99
N VAL A 22 67.88 19.10 -22.86
CA VAL A 22 67.83 18.15 -23.99
C VAL A 22 68.92 18.40 -25.00
N ASP A 23 69.60 17.33 -25.40
CA ASP A 23 70.53 17.40 -26.58
C ASP A 23 69.70 17.36 -27.86
N TRP A 24 69.18 18.55 -28.24
CA TRP A 24 68.37 18.70 -29.45
C TRP A 24 69.11 18.34 -30.70
N GLN A 25 70.49 18.42 -30.73
CA GLN A 25 71.27 18.05 -31.86
C GLN A 25 71.24 16.55 -32.17
N ALA A 26 71.00 15.74 -31.15
CA ALA A 26 70.80 14.29 -31.25
C ALA A 26 69.39 13.93 -31.67
N THR A 27 68.43 14.86 -31.65
CA THR A 27 67.02 14.62 -32.03
C THR A 27 66.82 14.95 -33.54
N PRO A 28 65.71 14.46 -34.16
CA PRO A 28 65.36 14.81 -35.54
C PRO A 28 65.16 16.31 -35.80
N LEU A 29 64.86 17.10 -34.76
CA LEU A 29 64.70 18.57 -34.88
C LEU A 29 66.00 19.32 -35.03
N GLY A 30 67.10 18.74 -34.65
CA GLY A 30 68.39 19.40 -34.67
C GLY A 30 68.48 20.59 -33.69
N SER A 31 69.65 21.31 -33.73
CA SER A 31 69.90 22.40 -32.80
C SER A 31 68.87 23.54 -32.90
N PRO A 32 68.31 24.06 -31.75
CA PRO A 32 67.34 25.14 -31.70
C PRO A 32 67.69 26.42 -32.39
N ARG A 33 69.00 26.65 -32.65
CA ARG A 33 69.50 27.79 -33.42
C ARG A 33 69.04 27.78 -34.87
N TYR A 34 68.71 26.60 -35.42
CA TYR A 34 68.27 26.42 -36.81
C TYR A 34 66.79 26.19 -36.96
N TRP A 35 66.03 26.17 -35.88
CA TRP A 35 64.55 25.98 -35.92
C TRP A 35 63.92 27.13 -36.72
N PRO A 36 62.94 26.84 -37.60
CA PRO A 36 62.22 27.85 -38.37
C PRO A 36 61.49 28.83 -37.46
N GLN A 37 61.18 30.02 -37.98
CA GLN A 37 60.56 31.08 -37.21
C GLN A 37 59.16 30.65 -36.74
N SER A 38 58.40 29.90 -37.53
CA SER A 38 57.13 29.31 -37.27
C SER A 38 57.19 28.36 -36.06
N LEU A 39 58.14 27.42 -35.99
CA LEU A 39 58.32 26.53 -34.82
C LEU A 39 58.69 27.34 -33.56
N ARG A 40 59.54 28.36 -33.66
CA ARG A 40 59.89 29.21 -32.51
C ARG A 40 58.67 29.96 -31.97
N HIS A 41 57.72 30.39 -32.84
CA HIS A 41 56.47 30.99 -32.41
C HIS A 41 55.57 29.98 -31.75
N ALA A 42 55.41 28.78 -32.31
CA ALA A 42 54.60 27.69 -31.69
C ALA A 42 55.15 27.34 -30.28
N VAL A 43 56.49 27.20 -30.13
CA VAL A 43 57.15 26.94 -28.84
C VAL A 43 56.88 28.05 -27.82
N ARG A 44 56.98 29.33 -28.22
CA ARG A 44 56.62 30.45 -27.32
C ARG A 44 55.18 30.41 -26.89
N THR A 45 54.26 30.10 -27.82
CA THR A 45 52.83 29.96 -27.52
C THR A 45 52.59 28.80 -26.55
N CYS A 46 53.19 27.64 -26.77
CA CYS A 46 53.10 26.46 -25.94
C CYS A 46 53.50 26.77 -24.49
N PHE A 47 54.65 27.40 -24.27
CA PHE A 47 55.17 27.72 -22.93
C PHE A 47 54.51 28.95 -22.29
N SER A 48 53.76 29.76 -23.02
CA SER A 48 53.03 30.90 -22.50
C SER A 48 51.62 30.54 -22.03
N THR A 49 51.09 29.38 -22.40
CA THR A 49 49.75 28.92 -21.98
C THR A 49 49.82 27.97 -20.80
N ARG A 50 48.74 27.97 -19.99
CA ARG A 50 48.59 27.05 -18.86
C ARG A 50 47.82 25.79 -19.22
N PHE A 51 47.12 25.81 -20.35
CA PHE A 51 46.48 24.57 -20.84
C PHE A 51 47.55 23.55 -21.20
N PRO A 52 47.27 22.24 -21.03
CA PRO A 52 48.12 21.19 -21.57
C PRO A 52 48.31 21.37 -23.09
N VAL A 53 49.51 21.61 -23.53
CA VAL A 53 49.84 21.79 -24.95
C VAL A 53 51.05 20.95 -25.29
N LEU A 54 50.90 20.20 -26.41
CA LEU A 54 51.94 19.45 -27.07
C LEU A 54 52.12 19.99 -28.49
N ILE A 55 53.36 20.16 -28.90
CA ILE A 55 53.77 20.37 -30.29
C ILE A 55 54.46 19.10 -30.75
N VAL A 56 54.07 18.60 -31.91
CA VAL A 56 54.85 17.61 -32.65
C VAL A 56 55.33 18.26 -33.96
N TRP A 57 56.60 18.08 -34.30
CA TRP A 57 57.18 18.77 -35.46
C TRP A 57 58.08 17.84 -36.23
N GLY A 58 58.10 18.03 -37.55
CA GLY A 58 58.94 17.30 -38.53
C GLY A 58 58.34 15.92 -38.88
N PRO A 59 58.99 15.18 -39.78
CA PRO A 59 58.49 13.90 -40.28
C PRO A 59 58.39 12.82 -39.21
N ASP A 60 59.24 12.90 -38.17
CA ASP A 60 59.21 11.97 -37.04
C ASP A 60 58.25 12.41 -35.92
N LEU A 61 57.57 13.52 -36.10
CA LEU A 61 56.62 14.06 -35.12
C LEU A 61 57.25 14.19 -33.73
N THR A 62 58.36 14.89 -33.64
CA THR A 62 59.16 15.04 -32.42
C THR A 62 58.45 15.95 -31.41
N LEU A 63 58.38 15.53 -30.16
CA LEU A 63 57.60 16.17 -29.09
C LEU A 63 58.30 17.36 -28.44
N ILE A 64 57.53 18.44 -28.25
CA ILE A 64 57.81 19.55 -27.34
C ILE A 64 56.53 19.85 -26.58
N TYR A 65 56.55 19.90 -25.25
CA TYR A 65 55.35 20.14 -24.44
C TYR A 65 55.62 21.06 -23.26
N ASN A 66 54.53 21.61 -22.68
CA ASN A 66 54.58 22.50 -21.54
C ASN A 66 54.30 21.80 -20.19
N ASP A 67 54.34 22.57 -19.09
CA ASP A 67 54.07 22.09 -17.74
C ASP A 67 52.68 21.43 -17.59
N GLY A 68 51.67 21.97 -18.29
CA GLY A 68 50.33 21.41 -18.27
C GLY A 68 50.25 20.00 -18.85
N TYR A 69 51.00 19.74 -19.94
CA TYR A 69 51.02 18.43 -20.59
C TYR A 69 51.82 17.37 -19.83
N ARG A 70 52.79 17.81 -19.00
CA ARG A 70 53.64 16.92 -18.18
C ARG A 70 52.78 15.95 -17.33
N ASP A 71 51.72 16.45 -16.70
CA ASP A 71 50.91 15.66 -15.83
C ASP A 71 50.14 14.55 -16.56
N LEU A 72 49.90 14.71 -17.88
CA LEU A 72 49.31 13.68 -18.75
C LEU A 72 50.29 12.56 -19.10
N LEU A 73 51.59 12.84 -19.13
CA LEU A 73 52.64 11.86 -19.37
C LEU A 73 52.90 10.93 -18.17
N GLY A 74 52.58 11.38 -16.99
CA GLY A 74 52.88 10.67 -15.74
C GLY A 74 54.39 10.64 -15.46
N THR A 75 54.74 9.86 -14.42
CA THR A 75 56.15 9.75 -13.99
C THR A 75 57.01 8.85 -14.86
N ASP A 76 56.39 7.98 -15.64
CA ASP A 76 57.09 6.93 -16.41
C ASP A 76 57.65 7.45 -17.75
N LYS A 77 57.06 8.52 -18.28
CA LYS A 77 57.41 9.04 -19.62
C LYS A 77 58.10 10.44 -19.58
N HIS A 78 57.86 11.19 -18.52
CA HIS A 78 58.50 12.47 -18.32
C HIS A 78 59.79 12.31 -17.48
N PRO A 79 60.93 12.93 -17.85
CA PRO A 79 61.12 13.93 -18.93
C PRO A 79 61.56 13.35 -20.29
N GLU A 80 61.79 12.03 -20.42
CA GLU A 80 62.38 11.37 -21.57
C GLU A 80 61.56 11.57 -22.87
N ALA A 81 60.28 11.91 -22.76
CA ALA A 81 59.41 12.24 -23.89
C ALA A 81 59.82 13.53 -24.64
N LEU A 82 60.60 14.45 -24.01
CA LEU A 82 61.08 15.65 -24.68
C LEU A 82 62.05 15.30 -25.76
N GLY A 83 61.74 15.68 -26.99
CA GLY A 83 62.61 15.40 -28.17
C GLY A 83 62.43 13.99 -28.73
N ALA A 84 61.58 13.14 -28.16
CA ALA A 84 61.29 11.83 -28.71
C ALA A 84 60.16 11.87 -29.75
N PRO A 85 60.10 10.90 -30.70
CA PRO A 85 58.96 10.75 -31.61
C PRO A 85 57.64 10.38 -30.81
N VAL A 86 56.50 10.95 -31.20
CA VAL A 86 55.21 10.72 -30.53
C VAL A 86 54.83 9.25 -30.49
N ARG A 87 55.15 8.49 -31.52
CA ARG A 87 54.87 7.05 -31.60
C ARG A 87 55.60 6.25 -30.52
N ASP A 88 56.81 6.67 -30.18
CA ASP A 88 57.63 5.97 -29.17
C ASP A 88 57.20 6.31 -27.74
N VAL A 89 56.59 7.48 -27.57
CA VAL A 89 56.07 7.94 -26.27
C VAL A 89 54.71 7.33 -25.98
N TRP A 90 53.86 7.17 -26.99
CA TRP A 90 52.49 6.68 -26.86
C TRP A 90 52.21 5.42 -27.68
N PRO A 91 53.01 4.34 -27.55
CA PRO A 91 52.82 3.13 -28.33
C PRO A 91 51.49 2.44 -28.03
N GLU A 92 51.00 2.53 -26.77
CA GLU A 92 49.78 1.88 -26.31
C GLU A 92 48.51 2.47 -26.92
N ILE A 93 48.51 3.74 -27.33
CA ILE A 93 47.36 4.43 -27.93
C ILE A 93 47.62 4.87 -29.35
N TRP A 94 48.76 4.47 -29.96
CA TRP A 94 49.17 4.93 -31.29
C TRP A 94 48.15 4.61 -32.38
N ASP A 95 47.56 3.43 -32.33
CA ASP A 95 46.54 3.02 -33.30
C ASP A 95 45.28 3.88 -33.23
N ASP A 96 44.95 4.42 -32.06
CA ASP A 96 43.80 5.30 -31.85
C ASP A 96 44.06 6.73 -32.33
N ILE A 97 45.28 7.27 -32.13
CA ILE A 97 45.62 8.68 -32.38
C ILE A 97 46.26 8.91 -33.72
N SER A 98 46.99 7.92 -34.30
CA SER A 98 47.70 8.09 -35.58
C SER A 98 46.80 8.51 -36.75
N PRO A 99 45.56 8.01 -36.92
CA PRO A 99 44.68 8.46 -38.00
C PRO A 99 44.30 9.94 -37.89
N LEU A 100 44.26 10.48 -36.66
CA LEU A 100 43.99 11.90 -36.44
C LEU A 100 45.17 12.79 -36.86
N PHE A 101 46.39 12.35 -36.56
CA PHE A 101 47.61 13.02 -37.07
C PHE A 101 47.68 12.99 -38.59
N GLU A 102 47.47 11.82 -39.19
CA GLU A 102 47.47 11.65 -40.66
C GLU A 102 46.44 12.56 -41.33
N LYS A 103 45.24 12.67 -40.76
CA LYS A 103 44.22 13.56 -41.29
C LYS A 103 44.65 15.01 -41.27
N VAL A 104 45.21 15.51 -40.16
CA VAL A 104 45.69 16.90 -40.06
C VAL A 104 46.83 17.15 -41.05
N LEU A 105 47.82 16.26 -41.11
CA LEU A 105 48.97 16.40 -41.95
C LEU A 105 48.65 16.34 -43.46
N SER A 106 47.68 15.50 -43.84
CA SER A 106 47.29 15.33 -45.26
C SER A 106 46.29 16.37 -45.75
N THR A 107 45.37 16.83 -44.88
CA THR A 107 44.29 17.72 -45.32
C THR A 107 44.44 19.18 -44.89
N GLY A 108 45.28 19.44 -43.88
CA GLY A 108 45.38 20.76 -43.25
C GLY A 108 44.17 21.14 -42.39
N GLN A 109 43.25 20.22 -42.14
CA GLN A 109 42.08 20.47 -41.35
C GLN A 109 42.30 20.00 -39.91
N ALA A 110 41.98 20.87 -38.95
CA ALA A 110 42.02 20.49 -37.54
C ALA A 110 41.02 19.36 -37.21
N THR A 111 41.38 18.50 -36.26
CA THR A 111 40.50 17.49 -35.69
C THR A 111 39.99 17.95 -34.34
N TRP A 112 38.86 17.38 -33.95
CA TRP A 112 38.27 17.58 -32.62
C TRP A 112 37.75 16.24 -32.10
N SER A 113 38.20 15.85 -30.91
CA SER A 113 37.75 14.66 -30.21
C SER A 113 37.21 15.07 -28.83
N LYS A 114 36.01 14.62 -28.48
CA LYS A 114 35.38 14.90 -27.17
C LYS A 114 35.25 13.61 -26.38
N ASN A 115 35.76 13.61 -25.16
CA ASN A 115 35.72 12.47 -24.25
C ASN A 115 36.16 11.16 -24.92
N MET A 116 37.24 11.24 -25.71
CA MET A 116 37.81 10.06 -26.39
C MET A 116 38.42 9.13 -25.36
N PRO A 117 37.96 7.85 -25.29
CA PRO A 117 38.57 6.88 -24.40
C PRO A 117 39.96 6.49 -24.89
N LEU A 118 40.94 6.52 -24.02
CA LEU A 118 42.29 6.07 -24.28
C LEU A 118 42.76 5.25 -23.08
N THR A 119 43.24 4.02 -23.33
CA THR A 119 43.85 3.21 -22.27
C THR A 119 45.30 3.52 -22.16
N MET A 120 45.69 4.29 -21.16
CA MET A 120 47.06 4.79 -21.03
C MET A 120 47.83 4.02 -19.96
N ARG A 121 49.14 3.86 -20.21
CA ARG A 121 50.07 3.31 -19.22
C ARG A 121 51.02 4.42 -18.76
N ARG A 122 50.65 5.06 -17.64
CA ARG A 122 51.43 6.20 -17.08
C ARG A 122 51.72 6.08 -15.59
N SER A 123 51.14 5.05 -14.92
CA SER A 123 51.29 4.82 -13.48
C SER A 123 51.56 3.33 -13.16
N GLY A 124 52.12 2.57 -14.10
CA GLY A 124 52.49 1.16 -13.95
C GLY A 124 51.34 0.15 -14.20
N PHE A 125 50.16 0.60 -14.58
CA PHE A 125 49.03 -0.22 -15.00
C PHE A 125 48.27 0.42 -16.16
N ASP A 126 47.39 -0.37 -16.82
CA ASP A 126 46.54 0.11 -17.89
C ASP A 126 45.37 0.91 -17.29
N GLU A 127 45.44 2.24 -17.44
CA GLU A 127 44.50 3.19 -16.84
C GLU A 127 43.41 3.59 -17.83
N GLU A 128 42.14 3.49 -17.43
CA GLU A 128 41.00 4.04 -18.18
C GLU A 128 41.01 5.56 -18.08
N THR A 129 41.25 6.24 -19.20
CA THR A 129 41.27 7.70 -19.26
C THR A 129 40.45 8.23 -20.43
N TYR A 130 40.02 9.50 -20.31
CA TYR A 130 39.24 10.19 -21.33
C TYR A 130 39.80 11.56 -21.58
N PHE A 131 39.91 11.92 -22.86
CA PHE A 131 40.47 13.20 -23.26
C PHE A 131 39.57 13.94 -24.24
N THR A 132 39.53 15.26 -24.08
CA THR A 132 38.99 16.19 -25.07
C THR A 132 40.12 16.99 -25.62
N PHE A 133 40.37 16.89 -26.91
CA PHE A 133 41.53 17.51 -27.55
C PHE A 133 41.27 17.92 -29.00
N SER A 134 42.17 18.80 -29.50
CA SER A 134 42.16 19.26 -30.88
C SER A 134 43.59 19.22 -31.46
N TYR A 135 43.76 18.47 -32.54
CA TYR A 135 44.96 18.54 -33.34
C TYR A 135 44.79 19.59 -34.43
N SER A 136 45.70 20.58 -34.48
CA SER A 136 45.66 21.70 -35.39
C SER A 136 46.96 21.74 -36.23
N PRO A 137 46.91 22.03 -37.53
CA PRO A 137 48.10 22.05 -38.36
C PRO A 137 49.02 23.21 -37.98
N LEU A 138 50.32 22.93 -37.93
CA LEU A 138 51.36 23.91 -37.81
C LEU A 138 52.11 24.01 -39.18
N HIS A 139 52.22 25.23 -39.69
CA HIS A 139 52.89 25.50 -40.99
C HIS A 139 54.30 25.97 -40.73
N ASP A 140 55.18 25.59 -41.63
CA ASP A 140 56.55 26.13 -41.69
C ASP A 140 56.60 27.56 -42.28
N ASP A 141 57.81 28.12 -42.44
CA ASP A 141 57.97 29.46 -42.93
C ASP A 141 57.65 29.60 -44.46
N ASP A 142 57.50 28.47 -45.17
CA ASP A 142 57.09 28.37 -46.59
C ASP A 142 55.57 28.07 -46.73
N GLY A 143 54.84 27.96 -45.63
CA GLY A 143 53.42 27.70 -45.62
C GLY A 143 53.01 26.22 -45.77
N GLN A 144 54.01 25.28 -45.75
CA GLN A 144 53.71 23.84 -45.76
C GLN A 144 53.39 23.33 -44.34
N ILE A 145 52.61 22.29 -44.25
CA ILE A 145 52.31 21.67 -42.95
C ILE A 145 53.54 20.92 -42.48
N ALA A 146 54.10 21.32 -41.36
CA ALA A 146 55.32 20.77 -40.80
C ALA A 146 55.17 20.15 -39.43
N GLY A 147 54.02 20.29 -38.84
CA GLY A 147 53.73 19.73 -37.49
C GLY A 147 52.27 19.84 -37.09
N VAL A 148 52.00 19.44 -35.86
CA VAL A 148 50.66 19.50 -35.24
C VAL A 148 50.77 20.12 -33.86
N LEU A 149 49.83 21.00 -33.55
CA LEU A 149 49.57 21.51 -32.20
C LEU A 149 48.44 20.71 -31.60
N ASP A 150 48.69 20.10 -30.44
CA ASP A 150 47.66 19.46 -29.61
C ASP A 150 47.37 20.36 -28.41
N ILE A 151 46.09 20.68 -28.25
CA ILE A 151 45.53 21.29 -27.02
C ILE A 151 44.59 20.28 -26.44
N VAL A 152 44.90 19.79 -25.25
CA VAL A 152 44.20 18.66 -24.63
C VAL A 152 43.75 18.99 -23.22
N THR A 153 42.64 18.38 -22.83
CA THR A 153 42.15 18.39 -21.47
C THR A 153 41.75 16.96 -21.08
N GLU A 154 42.25 16.48 -19.97
CA GLU A 154 41.78 15.22 -19.41
C GLU A 154 40.39 15.42 -18.84
N THR A 155 39.41 14.60 -19.26
CA THR A 155 38.01 14.64 -18.87
C THR A 155 37.59 13.36 -18.17
N THR A 156 38.55 12.60 -17.67
CA THR A 156 38.34 11.29 -17.01
C THR A 156 37.37 11.40 -15.82
N ASP A 157 37.60 12.35 -14.94
CA ASP A 157 36.79 12.50 -13.75
C ASP A 157 35.34 12.91 -14.06
N GLU A 158 35.14 13.79 -15.05
CA GLU A 158 33.80 14.18 -15.50
C GLU A 158 33.01 12.99 -16.06
N VAL A 159 33.65 12.20 -16.95
CA VAL A 159 33.00 11.03 -17.58
C VAL A 159 32.66 9.98 -16.52
N ILE A 160 33.59 9.67 -15.63
CA ILE A 160 33.39 8.67 -14.60
C ILE A 160 32.36 9.11 -13.57
N ASN A 161 32.39 10.37 -13.14
CA ASN A 161 31.38 10.88 -12.19
C ASN A 161 29.98 10.86 -12.81
N GLN A 162 29.85 11.24 -14.09
CA GLN A 162 28.57 11.15 -14.79
C GLN A 162 28.06 9.70 -14.87
N ARG A 163 28.93 8.74 -15.23
CA ARG A 163 28.60 7.30 -15.28
C ARG A 163 28.18 6.78 -13.90
N ARG A 164 28.89 7.14 -12.84
CA ARG A 164 28.57 6.76 -11.47
C ARG A 164 27.23 7.33 -10.99
N LEU A 165 26.91 8.58 -11.38
CA LEU A 165 25.60 9.18 -11.09
C LEU A 165 24.46 8.43 -11.76
N VAL A 166 24.64 7.96 -12.99
CA VAL A 166 23.65 7.12 -13.68
C VAL A 166 23.44 5.83 -12.91
N THR A 167 24.52 5.10 -12.56
CA THR A 167 24.43 3.86 -11.77
C THR A 167 23.72 4.08 -10.42
N ILE A 168 24.00 5.19 -9.73
CA ILE A 168 23.31 5.54 -8.46
C ILE A 168 21.82 5.77 -8.71
N GLY A 169 21.45 6.48 -9.78
CA GLY A 169 20.06 6.73 -10.14
C GLY A 169 19.30 5.44 -10.47
N GLU A 170 19.87 4.57 -11.28
CA GLU A 170 19.31 3.26 -11.63
C GLU A 170 19.17 2.37 -10.39
N LEU A 171 20.18 2.35 -9.51
CA LEU A 171 20.13 1.63 -8.25
C LEU A 171 18.96 2.13 -7.38
N HIS A 172 18.79 3.45 -7.22
CA HIS A 172 17.67 3.98 -6.44
C HIS A 172 16.31 3.58 -7.02
N ALA A 173 16.18 3.55 -8.34
CA ALA A 173 14.94 3.13 -9.00
C ALA A 173 14.67 1.62 -8.83
N ALA A 174 15.73 0.82 -8.73
CA ALA A 174 15.64 -0.65 -8.60
C ALA A 174 15.50 -1.14 -7.15
N LEU A 175 15.73 -0.27 -6.13
CA LEU A 175 15.65 -0.68 -4.72
C LEU A 175 14.23 -1.13 -4.34
N PRO A 176 14.04 -2.39 -3.90
CA PRO A 176 12.73 -2.88 -3.53
C PRO A 176 12.21 -2.23 -2.23
N THR A 177 10.97 -1.79 -2.24
CA THR A 177 10.27 -1.31 -1.03
C THR A 177 9.65 -2.46 -0.24
N THR A 178 9.40 -3.60 -0.90
CA THR A 178 8.88 -4.83 -0.30
C THR A 178 9.57 -6.05 -0.95
N PHE A 179 9.74 -7.12 -0.21
CA PHE A 179 10.36 -8.36 -0.70
C PHE A 179 9.91 -9.57 0.13
N THR A 180 10.00 -10.77 -0.44
CA THR A 180 9.68 -12.02 0.25
C THR A 180 10.85 -12.53 1.09
N ASP A 181 12.03 -12.49 0.51
CA ASP A 181 13.30 -12.99 1.07
C ASP A 181 14.48 -12.16 0.54
N LEU A 182 15.67 -12.40 1.08
CA LEU A 182 16.88 -11.65 0.71
C LEU A 182 17.24 -11.82 -0.78
N LEU A 183 16.97 -12.97 -1.37
CA LEU A 183 17.24 -13.20 -2.80
C LEU A 183 16.35 -12.32 -3.69
N ALA A 184 15.07 -12.19 -3.34
CA ALA A 184 14.14 -11.31 -4.05
C ALA A 184 14.54 -9.82 -3.89
N PHE A 185 15.10 -9.44 -2.74
CA PHE A 185 15.66 -8.11 -2.54
C PHE A 185 16.92 -7.89 -3.37
N ALA A 186 17.83 -8.87 -3.42
CA ALA A 186 19.13 -8.75 -4.07
C ALA A 186 19.05 -8.72 -5.61
N ARG A 187 18.11 -9.44 -6.21
CA ARG A 187 18.03 -9.65 -7.66
C ARG A 187 18.03 -8.37 -8.50
N PRO A 188 17.14 -7.39 -8.30
CA PRO A 188 17.13 -6.15 -9.10
C PRO A 188 18.38 -5.30 -8.84
N ILE A 189 18.96 -5.38 -7.66
CA ILE A 189 20.18 -4.65 -7.29
C ILE A 189 21.38 -5.22 -8.07
N VAL A 190 21.53 -6.54 -8.06
CA VAL A 190 22.62 -7.21 -8.79
C VAL A 190 22.52 -6.97 -10.30
N GLU A 191 21.30 -6.94 -10.85
CA GLU A 191 21.06 -6.63 -12.26
C GLU A 191 21.58 -5.24 -12.62
N VAL A 192 21.28 -4.21 -11.84
CA VAL A 192 21.81 -2.85 -12.04
C VAL A 192 23.32 -2.82 -11.89
N LEU A 193 23.87 -3.44 -10.84
CA LEU A 193 25.30 -3.43 -10.57
C LEU A 193 26.09 -4.18 -11.64
N SER A 194 25.50 -5.20 -12.26
CA SER A 194 26.13 -5.93 -13.38
C SER A 194 26.33 -5.09 -14.64
N GLY A 195 25.51 -4.05 -14.83
CA GLY A 195 25.64 -3.09 -15.92
C GLY A 195 26.69 -1.99 -15.69
N SER A 196 27.22 -1.89 -14.48
CA SER A 196 28.16 -0.82 -14.12
C SER A 196 29.60 -1.15 -14.52
N ALA A 197 30.23 -0.30 -15.32
CA ALA A 197 31.62 -0.44 -15.68
C ALA A 197 32.61 -0.20 -14.51
N ASP A 198 32.15 0.34 -13.38
CA ASP A 198 32.94 0.57 -12.17
C ASP A 198 32.87 -0.60 -11.17
N ILE A 199 32.12 -1.68 -11.46
CA ILE A 199 31.93 -2.80 -10.56
C ILE A 199 32.23 -4.09 -11.32
N SER A 200 33.33 -4.74 -10.98
CA SER A 200 33.71 -6.02 -11.58
C SER A 200 32.91 -7.19 -10.99
N ARG A 201 32.45 -7.07 -9.72
CA ARG A 201 31.68 -8.09 -9.03
C ARG A 201 30.74 -7.48 -7.99
N ALA A 202 29.53 -8.01 -7.91
CA ALA A 202 28.62 -7.79 -6.79
C ALA A 202 28.07 -9.14 -6.33
N ALA A 203 28.09 -9.42 -5.00
CA ALA A 203 27.61 -10.66 -4.43
C ALA A 203 26.84 -10.42 -3.13
N PHE A 204 25.80 -11.23 -2.93
CA PHE A 204 25.01 -11.27 -1.70
C PHE A 204 25.16 -12.65 -1.03
N TYR A 205 25.44 -12.66 0.25
CA TYR A 205 25.55 -13.84 1.08
C TYR A 205 24.47 -13.88 2.16
N ALA A 206 23.91 -15.08 2.42
CA ALA A 206 23.02 -15.31 3.54
C ALA A 206 23.78 -15.29 4.87
N PRO A 207 23.14 -14.90 6.00
CA PRO A 207 23.79 -14.80 7.31
C PRO A 207 23.82 -16.14 8.06
N GLU A 208 24.24 -17.21 7.40
CA GLU A 208 24.34 -18.54 7.99
C GLU A 208 25.71 -18.75 8.66
N ALA A 209 25.85 -19.81 9.48
CA ALA A 209 27.10 -20.15 10.17
C ALA A 209 28.27 -20.32 9.19
N THR A 210 27.99 -20.93 8.02
CA THR A 210 28.86 -20.89 6.84
C THR A 210 28.14 -20.03 5.81
N PRO A 211 28.72 -18.89 5.39
CA PRO A 211 28.07 -17.98 4.47
C PRO A 211 27.67 -18.65 3.16
N GLN A 212 26.40 -18.63 2.84
CA GLN A 212 25.91 -19.16 1.58
C GLN A 212 25.79 -18.04 0.56
N LEU A 213 26.46 -18.20 -0.58
CA LEU A 213 26.28 -17.30 -1.72
C LEU A 213 24.85 -17.42 -2.27
N LEU A 214 24.09 -16.34 -2.26
CA LEU A 214 22.71 -16.29 -2.76
C LEU A 214 22.64 -15.86 -4.22
N LEU A 215 23.40 -14.84 -4.57
CA LEU A 215 23.40 -14.25 -5.90
C LEU A 215 24.69 -13.50 -6.12
N GLU A 216 25.23 -13.56 -7.34
CA GLU A 216 26.40 -12.81 -7.75
C GLU A 216 26.34 -12.38 -9.21
N THR A 217 27.18 -11.43 -9.55
CA THR A 217 27.49 -11.05 -10.93
C THR A 217 28.96 -10.72 -11.06
N GLY A 218 29.52 -10.87 -12.27
CA GLY A 218 30.89 -10.51 -12.59
C GLY A 218 31.89 -11.64 -12.39
N GLU A 219 33.10 -11.29 -11.98
CA GLU A 219 34.22 -12.21 -11.81
C GLU A 219 34.02 -13.22 -10.68
N ALA A 220 34.76 -14.32 -10.72
CA ALA A 220 34.75 -15.30 -9.63
C ALA A 220 35.24 -14.69 -8.30
N PRO A 221 34.81 -15.24 -7.13
CA PRO A 221 35.29 -14.76 -5.85
C PRO A 221 36.81 -14.89 -5.74
N GLY A 222 37.43 -13.85 -5.17
CA GLY A 222 38.85 -13.88 -4.87
C GLY A 222 39.19 -14.84 -3.72
N ASP A 223 40.46 -15.24 -3.66
CA ASP A 223 40.97 -16.08 -2.56
C ASP A 223 40.70 -15.43 -1.20
N GLY A 224 40.08 -16.18 -0.28
CA GLY A 224 39.77 -15.72 1.09
C GLY A 224 38.51 -14.84 1.22
N GLU A 225 37.70 -14.63 0.16
CA GLU A 225 36.47 -13.84 0.24
C GLU A 225 35.50 -14.40 1.28
N VAL A 226 35.33 -15.72 1.35
CA VAL A 226 34.43 -16.38 2.31
C VAL A 226 34.86 -16.10 3.75
N GLU A 227 36.16 -16.19 4.07
CA GLU A 227 36.69 -15.89 5.40
C GLU A 227 36.45 -14.41 5.79
N LEU A 228 36.50 -13.51 4.84
CA LEU A 228 36.21 -12.09 5.05
C LEU A 228 34.72 -11.86 5.29
N VAL A 229 33.87 -12.55 4.56
CA VAL A 229 32.41 -12.52 4.76
C VAL A 229 32.05 -13.10 6.15
N GLU A 230 32.66 -14.21 6.56
CA GLU A 230 32.51 -14.77 7.92
C GLU A 230 32.91 -13.77 9.00
N ARG A 231 34.04 -13.11 8.83
CA ARG A 231 34.49 -12.06 9.76
C ARG A 231 33.54 -10.87 9.81
N ALA A 232 33.04 -10.43 8.66
CA ALA A 232 32.06 -9.35 8.59
C ALA A 232 30.72 -9.73 9.27
N LEU A 233 30.29 -11.01 9.15
CA LEU A 233 29.16 -11.55 9.88
C LEU A 233 29.41 -11.59 11.40
N ALA A 234 30.58 -12.08 11.82
CA ALA A 234 30.92 -12.21 13.23
C ALA A 234 31.04 -10.86 13.94
N THR A 235 31.66 -9.86 13.29
CA THR A 235 31.90 -8.53 13.87
C THR A 235 30.74 -7.55 13.64
N GLY A 236 29.91 -7.78 12.63
CA GLY A 236 28.88 -6.84 12.16
C GLY A 236 29.47 -5.53 11.62
N GLN A 237 30.76 -5.52 11.29
CA GLN A 237 31.47 -4.34 10.76
C GLN A 237 31.78 -4.53 9.28
N ARG A 238 31.88 -3.40 8.56
CA ARG A 238 32.32 -3.43 7.16
C ARG A 238 33.83 -3.67 7.10
N GLU A 239 34.25 -4.37 6.05
CA GLU A 239 35.66 -4.54 5.70
C GLU A 239 35.94 -3.76 4.41
N ILE A 240 37.12 -3.16 4.33
CA ILE A 240 37.61 -2.48 3.11
C ILE A 240 38.99 -3.05 2.83
N LEU A 241 39.12 -3.71 1.68
CA LEU A 241 40.37 -4.30 1.20
C LEU A 241 40.74 -3.67 -0.13
N PRO A 242 41.92 -3.93 -0.68
CA PRO A 242 42.23 -3.53 -2.03
C PRO A 242 41.16 -3.99 -3.02
N ALA A 243 40.60 -3.06 -3.75
CA ALA A 243 39.53 -3.24 -4.74
C ALA A 243 38.21 -3.85 -4.22
N THR A 244 38.01 -4.03 -2.90
CA THR A 244 36.82 -4.73 -2.38
C THR A 244 36.22 -4.04 -1.15
N VAL A 245 34.89 -3.92 -1.14
CA VAL A 245 34.10 -3.46 0.01
C VAL A 245 33.14 -4.59 0.42
N ILE A 246 33.23 -5.05 1.66
CA ILE A 246 32.35 -6.04 2.25
C ILE A 246 31.51 -5.35 3.32
N LYS A 247 30.20 -5.42 3.20
CA LYS A 247 29.28 -4.75 4.11
C LYS A 247 28.21 -5.69 4.67
N PRO A 248 28.16 -5.89 5.99
CA PRO A 248 27.03 -6.56 6.64
C PRO A 248 25.73 -5.76 6.45
N LEU A 249 24.69 -6.44 6.05
CA LEU A 249 23.34 -5.90 5.88
C LEU A 249 22.52 -6.26 7.13
N ARG A 250 21.89 -5.24 7.75
CA ARG A 250 21.11 -5.41 8.97
C ARG A 250 19.62 -5.37 8.68
N ASN A 251 18.84 -6.23 9.33
CA ASN A 251 17.39 -6.29 9.20
C ASN A 251 16.65 -5.39 10.20
N SER A 252 17.33 -4.93 11.27
CA SER A 252 16.73 -4.04 12.26
C SER A 252 17.77 -3.10 12.86
N ALA A 253 17.30 -2.07 13.58
CA ALA A 253 18.16 -1.18 14.34
C ALA A 253 18.83 -1.89 15.53
N GLU A 254 18.24 -2.99 16.04
CA GLU A 254 18.69 -3.77 17.19
C GLU A 254 19.76 -4.84 16.86
N GLY A 255 20.15 -4.96 15.60
CA GLY A 255 21.37 -5.64 15.21
C GLY A 255 21.27 -6.98 14.54
N GLY A 256 20.09 -7.49 14.21
CA GLY A 256 19.96 -8.72 13.42
C GLY A 256 20.60 -8.55 12.03
N LEU A 257 21.45 -9.51 11.64
CA LEU A 257 22.03 -9.55 10.30
C LEU A 257 21.06 -10.21 9.33
N ALA A 258 20.90 -9.61 8.15
CA ALA A 258 20.10 -10.15 7.04
C ALA A 258 21.00 -10.83 5.99
N GLY A 259 22.29 -10.47 5.93
CA GLY A 259 23.24 -10.99 4.98
C GLY A 259 24.48 -10.14 4.90
N VAL A 260 25.28 -10.37 3.87
CA VAL A 260 26.47 -9.58 3.54
C VAL A 260 26.44 -9.21 2.06
N LEU A 261 26.79 -7.98 1.74
CA LEU A 261 27.04 -7.47 0.39
C LEU A 261 28.53 -7.35 0.17
N VAL A 262 29.00 -7.90 -0.92
CA VAL A 262 30.37 -7.74 -1.44
C VAL A 262 30.30 -6.92 -2.73
N LEU A 263 31.11 -5.87 -2.84
CA LEU A 263 31.30 -5.06 -4.04
C LEU A 263 32.78 -5.01 -4.39
N GLN A 264 33.13 -5.37 -5.61
CA GLN A 264 34.50 -5.34 -6.10
C GLN A 264 34.64 -4.32 -7.23
N ALA A 265 35.71 -3.53 -7.17
CA ALA A 265 36.05 -2.52 -8.15
C ALA A 265 36.63 -3.14 -9.42
N THR A 266 36.52 -2.47 -10.55
CA THR A 266 37.23 -2.82 -11.78
C THR A 266 38.73 -2.47 -11.67
N THR A 267 39.57 -3.10 -12.51
CA THR A 267 41.03 -2.97 -12.47
C THR A 267 41.56 -1.72 -13.21
N GLY A 268 40.80 -1.11 -14.08
CA GLY A 268 41.21 0.02 -14.91
C GLY A 268 41.28 1.37 -14.20
N ARG A 269 41.12 1.41 -12.89
CA ARG A 269 41.10 2.65 -12.09
C ARG A 269 41.92 2.51 -10.81
N PRO A 270 42.54 3.57 -10.31
CA PRO A 270 43.24 3.54 -9.04
C PRO A 270 42.26 3.30 -7.90
N TRP A 271 42.66 2.44 -6.95
CA TRP A 271 41.92 2.21 -5.71
C TRP A 271 42.17 3.36 -4.72
N ASP A 272 41.52 4.49 -4.95
CA ASP A 272 41.68 5.73 -4.19
C ASP A 272 40.48 6.01 -3.25
N ARG A 273 40.54 7.17 -2.59
CA ARG A 273 39.49 7.59 -1.64
C ARG A 273 38.14 7.80 -2.31
N ASP A 274 38.11 8.22 -3.56
CA ASP A 274 36.87 8.53 -4.27
C ASP A 274 36.19 7.25 -4.72
N TYR A 275 36.96 6.25 -5.16
CA TYR A 275 36.44 4.93 -5.46
C TYR A 275 35.89 4.21 -4.21
N ILE A 276 36.65 4.23 -3.10
CA ILE A 276 36.21 3.68 -1.80
C ILE A 276 34.91 4.37 -1.36
N ARG A 277 34.82 5.69 -1.49
CA ARG A 277 33.62 6.46 -1.15
C ARG A 277 32.43 6.05 -2.00
N TYR A 278 32.62 5.88 -3.29
CA TYR A 278 31.59 5.44 -4.22
C TYR A 278 31.02 4.06 -3.84
N LEU A 279 31.85 3.01 -3.74
CA LEU A 279 31.40 1.66 -3.38
C LEU A 279 30.80 1.61 -1.97
N THR A 280 31.40 2.31 -1.02
CA THR A 280 30.85 2.39 0.35
C THR A 280 29.49 3.10 0.38
N GLY A 281 29.32 4.11 -0.47
CA GLY A 281 28.05 4.82 -0.66
C GLY A 281 26.96 3.90 -1.18
N LEU A 282 27.23 3.18 -2.28
CA LEU A 282 26.31 2.18 -2.84
C LEU A 282 25.91 1.14 -1.79
N ALA A 283 26.90 0.53 -1.12
CA ALA A 283 26.66 -0.46 -0.09
C ALA A 283 25.82 0.10 1.08
N SER A 284 26.01 1.39 1.40
CA SER A 284 25.24 2.05 2.47
C SER A 284 23.80 2.32 2.06
N THR A 285 23.57 2.75 0.84
CA THR A 285 22.25 2.95 0.25
C THR A 285 21.46 1.63 0.20
N ILE A 286 22.09 0.55 -0.28
CA ILE A 286 21.48 -0.80 -0.31
C ILE A 286 21.12 -1.26 1.11
N GLY A 287 22.03 -1.10 2.07
CA GLY A 287 21.78 -1.47 3.45
C GLY A 287 20.68 -0.63 4.13
N ALA A 288 20.54 0.64 3.78
CA ALA A 288 19.45 1.49 4.25
C ALA A 288 18.10 1.03 3.68
N ALA A 289 18.04 0.80 2.36
CA ALA A 289 16.83 0.34 1.69
C ALA A 289 16.34 -1.01 2.25
N LEU A 290 17.24 -1.95 2.55
CA LEU A 290 16.88 -3.21 3.18
C LEU A 290 16.22 -3.00 4.55
N ARG A 291 16.80 -2.16 5.41
CA ARG A 291 16.22 -1.87 6.74
C ARG A 291 14.85 -1.22 6.63
N ASP A 292 14.69 -0.29 5.71
CA ASP A 292 13.43 0.42 5.52
C ASP A 292 12.34 -0.52 5.01
N ALA A 293 12.66 -1.40 4.06
CA ALA A 293 11.74 -2.40 3.53
C ALA A 293 11.34 -3.45 4.60
N VAL A 294 12.28 -3.91 5.45
CA VAL A 294 11.98 -4.79 6.60
C VAL A 294 11.07 -4.09 7.59
N ARG A 295 11.34 -2.83 7.92
CA ARG A 295 10.52 -2.03 8.84
C ARG A 295 9.11 -1.83 8.30
N LEU A 296 8.98 -1.50 7.04
CA LEU A 296 7.68 -1.34 6.38
C LEU A 296 6.87 -2.63 6.45
N ARG A 297 7.48 -3.77 6.11
CA ARG A 297 6.84 -5.09 6.19
C ARG A 297 6.35 -5.39 7.60
N SER A 298 7.20 -5.21 8.62
CA SER A 298 6.80 -5.45 10.02
C SER A 298 5.62 -4.57 10.46
N THR A 299 5.58 -3.32 10.00
CA THR A 299 4.47 -2.38 10.27
C THR A 299 3.17 -2.84 9.60
N ILE A 300 3.24 -3.24 8.33
CA ILE A 300 2.07 -3.76 7.59
C ILE A 300 1.52 -5.01 8.27
N ASP A 301 2.37 -5.95 8.68
CA ASP A 301 1.95 -7.17 9.35
C ASP A 301 1.34 -6.89 10.73
N ALA A 302 1.85 -5.90 11.47
CA ALA A 302 1.26 -5.46 12.74
C ALA A 302 -0.13 -4.83 12.55
N LEU A 303 -0.30 -3.99 11.51
CA LEU A 303 -1.60 -3.39 11.18
C LEU A 303 -2.61 -4.43 10.73
N ARG A 304 -2.22 -5.41 9.91
CA ARG A 304 -3.10 -6.52 9.49
C ARG A 304 -3.60 -7.34 10.69
N ARG A 305 -2.69 -7.71 11.60
CA ARG A 305 -3.06 -8.44 12.82
C ARG A 305 -4.00 -7.62 13.72
N ARG A 306 -3.83 -6.30 13.78
CA ARG A 306 -4.72 -5.43 14.57
C ARG A 306 -6.12 -5.33 13.94
N ALA A 307 -6.19 -5.16 12.61
CA ALA A 307 -7.46 -5.13 11.88
C ALA A 307 -8.24 -6.44 12.07
N GLN A 308 -7.59 -7.58 11.89
CA GLN A 308 -8.21 -8.89 12.08
C GLN A 308 -8.76 -9.09 13.49
N ARG A 309 -8.00 -8.73 14.54
CA ARG A 309 -8.48 -8.80 15.93
C ARG A 309 -9.70 -7.91 16.18
N SER A 310 -9.71 -6.71 15.58
CA SER A 310 -10.85 -5.81 15.69
C SER A 310 -12.11 -6.38 15.04
N GLU A 311 -11.98 -7.03 13.88
CA GLU A 311 -13.09 -7.70 13.19
C GLU A 311 -13.62 -8.89 14.00
N GLU A 312 -12.73 -9.71 14.57
CA GLU A 312 -13.09 -10.83 15.44
C GLU A 312 -13.84 -10.36 16.71
N GLU A 313 -13.41 -9.25 17.31
CA GLU A 313 -14.06 -8.68 18.50
C GLU A 313 -15.45 -8.12 18.18
N VAL A 314 -15.61 -7.42 17.06
CA VAL A 314 -16.92 -6.94 16.59
C VAL A 314 -17.87 -8.11 16.31
N ALA A 315 -17.40 -9.16 15.63
CA ALA A 315 -18.20 -10.35 15.37
C ALA A 315 -18.66 -11.03 16.66
N ARG A 316 -17.79 -11.13 17.66
CA ARG A 316 -18.13 -11.73 18.97
C ARG A 316 -19.16 -10.91 19.75
N VAL A 317 -19.01 -9.59 19.78
CA VAL A 317 -19.99 -8.70 20.43
C VAL A 317 -21.36 -8.85 19.80
N ARG A 318 -21.40 -8.96 18.46
CA ARG A 318 -22.64 -9.16 17.70
C ARG A 318 -23.30 -10.49 18.04
N GLU A 319 -22.56 -11.58 18.08
CA GLU A 319 -23.08 -12.91 18.42
C GLU A 319 -23.73 -12.91 19.80
N LEU A 320 -23.05 -12.31 20.79
CA LEU A 320 -23.60 -12.14 22.14
C LEU A 320 -24.90 -11.31 22.17
N ALA A 321 -24.99 -10.27 21.36
CA ALA A 321 -26.16 -9.41 21.30
C ALA A 321 -27.37 -10.13 20.67
N ILE A 322 -27.15 -10.94 19.62
CA ILE A 322 -28.19 -11.78 19.02
C ILE A 322 -28.68 -12.86 20.03
N GLU A 323 -27.76 -13.48 20.78
CA GLU A 323 -28.13 -14.44 21.82
C GLU A 323 -28.96 -13.80 22.93
N LEU A 324 -28.59 -12.60 23.39
CA LEU A 324 -29.35 -11.84 24.37
C LEU A 324 -30.76 -11.50 23.87
N GLN A 325 -30.87 -11.04 22.61
CA GLN A 325 -32.16 -10.72 22.00
C GLN A 325 -33.07 -11.96 21.94
N ARG A 326 -32.55 -13.11 21.51
CA ARG A 326 -33.30 -14.38 21.50
C ARG A 326 -33.73 -14.83 22.91
N ALA A 327 -32.88 -14.63 23.91
CA ALA A 327 -33.19 -14.99 25.29
C ALA A 327 -34.35 -14.14 25.90
N VAL A 328 -34.55 -12.93 25.37
CA VAL A 328 -35.66 -12.04 25.79
C VAL A 328 -36.99 -12.49 25.18
N LEU A 329 -37.02 -13.07 23.97
CA LEU A 329 -38.23 -13.57 23.33
C LEU A 329 -38.63 -14.93 23.94
N THR A 330 -39.84 -15.05 24.45
CA THR A 330 -40.36 -16.31 25.04
C THR A 330 -41.24 -17.06 24.06
N GLU A 331 -41.27 -18.39 24.17
CA GLU A 331 -42.22 -19.21 23.43
C GLU A 331 -43.64 -18.83 23.81
N PRO A 332 -44.58 -18.73 22.85
CA PRO A 332 -45.97 -18.44 23.15
C PRO A 332 -46.59 -19.60 23.96
N PRO A 333 -47.53 -19.29 24.87
CA PRO A 333 -48.30 -20.33 25.56
C PRO A 333 -49.18 -21.09 24.57
N GLU A 334 -49.46 -22.33 24.86
CA GLU A 334 -50.46 -23.17 24.15
C GLU A 334 -51.76 -23.23 24.98
N PRO A 335 -52.67 -22.26 24.86
CA PRO A 335 -53.97 -22.34 25.50
C PRO A 335 -54.83 -23.43 24.85
N ASP A 336 -55.64 -24.12 25.62
CA ASP A 336 -56.38 -25.33 25.17
C ASP A 336 -57.19 -25.13 23.88
N ASP A 337 -57.66 -23.90 23.58
CA ASP A 337 -58.60 -23.62 22.48
C ASP A 337 -58.08 -22.54 21.51
N LEU A 338 -56.80 -22.18 21.57
CA LEU A 338 -56.15 -21.19 20.72
C LEU A 338 -54.81 -21.72 20.22
N GLU A 339 -54.64 -21.77 18.89
CA GLU A 339 -53.37 -22.07 18.29
C GLU A 339 -52.61 -20.76 18.00
N VAL A 340 -51.40 -20.62 18.49
CA VAL A 340 -50.54 -19.45 18.27
C VAL A 340 -49.26 -19.86 17.58
N ALA A 341 -48.94 -19.21 16.45
CA ALA A 341 -47.67 -19.36 15.76
C ALA A 341 -46.99 -18.01 15.64
N VAL A 342 -45.68 -18.01 15.85
CA VAL A 342 -44.84 -16.81 15.76
C VAL A 342 -43.62 -17.06 14.91
N HIS A 343 -43.17 -16.03 14.23
CA HIS A 343 -41.88 -16.02 13.58
C HIS A 343 -41.18 -14.68 13.82
N TYR A 344 -39.91 -14.75 14.11
CA TYR A 344 -39.06 -13.60 14.27
C TYR A 344 -37.78 -13.80 13.46
N GLN A 345 -37.45 -12.82 12.62
CA GLN A 345 -36.25 -12.80 11.82
C GLN A 345 -35.55 -11.44 11.97
N PRO A 346 -34.34 -11.41 12.54
CA PRO A 346 -33.55 -10.17 12.59
C PRO A 346 -33.09 -9.72 11.21
N ALA A 347 -32.86 -8.42 11.03
CA ALA A 347 -32.35 -7.82 9.81
C ALA A 347 -31.01 -8.47 9.36
N ALA A 348 -30.85 -8.62 8.04
CA ALA A 348 -29.68 -9.30 7.47
C ALA A 348 -28.42 -8.44 7.43
N LEU A 349 -28.49 -7.12 7.64
CA LEU A 349 -27.37 -6.19 7.51
C LEU A 349 -26.43 -6.23 8.73
N GLU A 350 -25.14 -6.08 8.46
CA GLU A 350 -23.99 -6.33 9.36
C GLU A 350 -23.92 -5.52 10.66
N ARG A 351 -24.89 -4.64 10.97
CA ARG A 351 -24.83 -3.72 12.11
C ARG A 351 -26.06 -3.69 13.00
N ASP A 352 -27.14 -4.38 12.65
CA ASP A 352 -28.44 -4.13 13.22
C ASP A 352 -28.88 -5.24 14.20
N ILE A 353 -29.21 -4.84 15.41
CA ILE A 353 -29.83 -5.66 16.45
C ILE A 353 -31.23 -5.11 16.60
N GLY A 354 -32.26 -5.97 16.40
CA GLY A 354 -33.60 -5.53 16.17
C GLY A 354 -34.33 -4.84 17.31
N GLY A 355 -35.24 -3.94 16.92
CA GLY A 355 -36.21 -3.28 17.78
C GLY A 355 -37.53 -4.00 17.92
N ASP A 356 -37.82 -4.98 17.06
CA ASP A 356 -39.06 -5.72 17.00
C ASP A 356 -39.23 -6.71 18.13
N TRP A 357 -40.44 -6.86 18.61
CA TRP A 357 -40.78 -7.94 19.55
C TRP A 357 -42.21 -8.44 19.35
N TYR A 358 -42.45 -9.66 19.80
CA TYR A 358 -43.76 -10.22 20.08
C TYR A 358 -43.82 -10.75 21.51
N ASP A 359 -45.02 -10.92 22.01
CA ASP A 359 -45.27 -11.61 23.26
C ASP A 359 -46.66 -12.27 23.25
N ALA A 360 -46.79 -13.36 23.98
CA ALA A 360 -48.08 -14.01 24.24
C ALA A 360 -48.07 -14.56 25.65
N TYR A 361 -49.16 -14.35 26.38
CA TYR A 361 -49.28 -14.85 27.74
C TYR A 361 -50.76 -14.97 28.15
N VAL A 362 -51.05 -15.84 29.12
CA VAL A 362 -52.35 -15.96 29.72
C VAL A 362 -52.38 -15.05 30.95
N THR A 363 -53.41 -14.21 31.09
CA THR A 363 -53.59 -13.29 32.23
C THR A 363 -53.98 -14.04 33.48
N SER A 364 -53.95 -13.40 34.67
CA SER A 364 -54.41 -13.96 35.90
C SER A 364 -55.90 -14.29 35.90
N GLU A 365 -56.69 -13.72 34.98
CA GLU A 365 -58.12 -13.96 34.79
C GLU A 365 -58.42 -15.09 33.79
N GLY A 366 -57.38 -15.64 33.13
CA GLY A 366 -57.48 -16.73 32.17
C GLY A 366 -57.60 -16.29 30.70
N ASP A 367 -57.66 -14.98 30.43
CA ASP A 367 -57.66 -14.46 29.03
C ASP A 367 -56.31 -14.56 28.41
N THR A 368 -56.26 -14.89 27.12
CA THR A 368 -55.01 -14.85 26.34
C THR A 368 -54.75 -13.44 25.82
N THR A 369 -53.55 -12.94 26.05
CA THR A 369 -53.10 -11.65 25.53
C THR A 369 -51.93 -11.88 24.57
N VAL A 370 -52.01 -11.29 23.36
CA VAL A 370 -50.92 -11.25 22.36
C VAL A 370 -50.47 -9.80 22.16
N VAL A 371 -49.18 -9.63 21.97
CA VAL A 371 -48.54 -8.33 21.82
C VAL A 371 -47.58 -8.39 20.64
N ILE A 372 -47.55 -7.33 19.87
CA ILE A 372 -46.48 -7.09 18.89
C ILE A 372 -46.08 -5.63 18.97
N GLY A 373 -44.83 -5.33 18.73
CA GLY A 373 -44.35 -3.97 18.73
C GLY A 373 -42.98 -3.82 18.06
N ASP A 374 -42.60 -2.58 17.84
CA ASP A 374 -41.35 -2.18 17.23
C ASP A 374 -40.82 -0.90 17.90
N VAL A 375 -39.57 -0.94 18.33
CA VAL A 375 -38.85 0.21 18.93
C VAL A 375 -38.11 0.97 17.84
N VAL A 376 -38.24 2.29 17.84
CA VAL A 376 -37.53 3.17 16.89
C VAL A 376 -36.03 2.99 17.00
N GLY A 377 -35.38 2.48 15.93
CA GLY A 377 -33.97 2.23 15.81
C GLY A 377 -33.58 0.75 15.75
N HIS A 378 -32.40 0.48 15.30
CA HIS A 378 -31.87 -0.87 15.01
C HIS A 378 -30.48 -1.06 15.60
N ASP A 379 -30.24 -0.52 16.80
CA ASP A 379 -28.97 -0.63 17.52
C ASP A 379 -29.14 -1.38 18.87
N MET A 380 -28.04 -1.64 19.54
CA MET A 380 -28.03 -2.30 20.85
C MET A 380 -28.90 -1.56 21.90
N VAL A 381 -29.05 -0.23 21.74
CA VAL A 381 -29.90 0.58 22.64
C VAL A 381 -31.36 0.30 22.34
N ALA A 382 -31.74 0.17 21.07
CA ALA A 382 -33.10 -0.21 20.66
C ALA A 382 -33.46 -1.59 21.20
N ALA A 383 -32.61 -2.60 21.08
CA ALA A 383 -32.84 -3.94 21.65
C ALA A 383 -32.96 -3.94 23.16
N ALA A 384 -32.14 -3.17 23.87
CA ALA A 384 -32.28 -3.03 25.32
C ALA A 384 -33.62 -2.38 25.73
N THR A 385 -34.03 -1.34 24.99
CA THR A 385 -35.29 -0.63 25.16
C THR A 385 -36.49 -1.56 24.87
N MET A 386 -36.38 -2.36 23.79
CA MET A 386 -37.38 -3.39 23.45
C MET A 386 -37.61 -4.36 24.62
N GLY A 387 -36.52 -4.91 25.20
CA GLY A 387 -36.62 -5.81 26.34
C GLY A 387 -37.29 -5.17 27.54
N GLN A 388 -37.03 -3.89 27.83
CA GLN A 388 -37.68 -3.14 28.90
C GLN A 388 -39.17 -2.89 28.62
N LEU A 389 -39.53 -2.43 27.43
CA LEU A 389 -40.91 -2.15 27.03
C LEU A 389 -41.77 -3.43 27.03
N ARG A 390 -41.23 -4.51 26.44
CA ARG A 390 -41.88 -5.82 26.46
C ARG A 390 -42.14 -6.28 27.89
N GLY A 391 -41.14 -6.18 28.77
CA GLY A 391 -41.30 -6.54 30.20
C GLY A 391 -42.37 -5.71 30.89
N LEU A 392 -42.47 -4.40 30.63
CA LEU A 392 -43.51 -3.53 31.18
C LEU A 392 -44.90 -3.89 30.68
N VAL A 393 -45.07 -4.07 29.35
CA VAL A 393 -46.36 -4.47 28.76
C VAL A 393 -46.82 -5.78 29.35
N ARG A 394 -45.94 -6.79 29.43
CA ARG A 394 -46.25 -8.11 29.99
C ARG A 394 -46.63 -8.02 31.48
N ALA A 395 -45.83 -7.35 32.30
CA ALA A 395 -46.07 -7.26 33.74
C ALA A 395 -47.37 -6.51 34.08
N ILE A 396 -47.60 -5.37 33.40
CA ILE A 396 -48.82 -4.56 33.62
C ILE A 396 -50.04 -5.29 33.09
N GLY A 397 -49.94 -5.92 31.90
CA GLY A 397 -51.05 -6.67 31.30
C GLY A 397 -51.43 -7.91 32.07
N TYR A 398 -50.46 -8.65 32.63
CA TYR A 398 -50.70 -9.85 33.45
C TYR A 398 -51.42 -9.54 34.75
N ASP A 399 -50.97 -8.52 35.49
CA ASP A 399 -51.41 -8.24 36.87
C ASP A 399 -52.70 -7.45 36.94
N SER A 400 -52.98 -6.60 35.93
CA SER A 400 -53.99 -5.56 36.13
C SER A 400 -55.43 -5.92 35.78
N GLY A 401 -55.70 -6.99 35.04
CA GLY A 401 -57.05 -7.29 34.52
C GLY A 401 -57.69 -6.17 33.69
N GLN A 402 -56.88 -5.11 33.35
CA GLN A 402 -57.35 -3.91 32.66
C GLN A 402 -57.43 -4.11 31.18
N SER A 403 -58.21 -3.28 30.48
CA SER A 403 -58.31 -3.31 29.03
C SER A 403 -56.97 -2.97 28.35
N PRO A 404 -56.71 -3.42 27.10
CA PRO A 404 -55.51 -3.11 26.33
C PRO A 404 -55.15 -1.61 26.28
N ALA A 405 -56.16 -0.72 26.13
CA ALA A 405 -55.93 0.72 26.15
C ALA A 405 -55.34 1.19 27.49
N ARG A 406 -55.87 0.69 28.62
CA ARG A 406 -55.37 1.03 29.96
C ARG A 406 -53.98 0.45 30.24
N VAL A 407 -53.65 -0.72 29.69
CA VAL A 407 -52.30 -1.30 29.76
C VAL A 407 -51.30 -0.35 29.07
N LEU A 408 -51.58 0.07 27.84
CA LEU A 408 -50.71 0.99 27.08
C LEU A 408 -50.60 2.37 27.75
N GLU A 409 -51.68 2.94 28.33
CA GLU A 409 -51.61 4.17 29.13
C GLU A 409 -50.66 4.06 30.33
N ARG A 410 -50.68 2.93 31.01
CA ARG A 410 -49.80 2.65 32.17
C ARG A 410 -48.34 2.45 31.72
N VAL A 411 -48.13 1.87 30.54
CA VAL A 411 -46.79 1.75 29.94
C VAL A 411 -46.23 3.12 29.64
N ASP A 412 -47.00 4.04 29.03
CA ASP A 412 -46.58 5.43 28.80
C ASP A 412 -46.21 6.14 30.13
N ALA A 413 -46.99 5.93 31.16
CA ALA A 413 -46.69 6.48 32.49
C ALA A 413 -45.40 5.89 33.09
N ALA A 414 -45.16 4.59 32.88
CA ALA A 414 -43.95 3.89 33.35
C ALA A 414 -42.71 4.31 32.58
N ILE A 415 -42.79 4.49 31.26
CA ILE A 415 -41.68 5.00 30.42
C ILE A 415 -41.14 6.29 31.02
N ARG A 416 -42.01 7.21 31.39
CA ARG A 416 -41.62 8.48 32.00
C ARG A 416 -41.21 8.34 33.47
N GLY A 417 -41.99 7.59 34.26
CA GLY A 417 -41.75 7.47 35.70
C GLY A 417 -40.43 6.76 36.05
N LEU A 418 -39.96 5.87 35.17
CA LEU A 418 -38.72 5.11 35.30
C LEU A 418 -37.57 5.71 34.51
N ASP A 419 -37.78 6.87 33.83
CA ASP A 419 -36.81 7.57 33.02
C ASP A 419 -36.09 6.64 32.02
N LEU A 420 -36.86 5.91 31.21
CA LEU A 420 -36.30 4.98 30.22
C LEU A 420 -35.57 5.69 29.05
N GLY A 421 -35.45 7.03 29.10
CA GLY A 421 -34.75 7.87 28.17
C GLY A 421 -35.57 8.36 26.97
N ALA A 422 -35.08 9.39 26.31
CA ALA A 422 -35.75 10.05 25.16
C ALA A 422 -35.91 9.14 23.92
N ARG A 423 -35.26 7.99 23.89
CA ARG A 423 -35.34 6.99 22.81
C ARG A 423 -36.34 5.87 23.05
N ALA A 424 -37.02 5.85 24.18
CA ALA A 424 -38.05 4.84 24.48
C ALA A 424 -39.35 5.15 23.69
N MET A 425 -39.26 5.23 22.38
CA MET A 425 -40.40 5.35 21.47
C MET A 425 -40.62 4.03 20.75
N ALA A 426 -41.86 3.57 20.74
CA ALA A 426 -42.18 2.32 20.07
C ALA A 426 -43.61 2.34 19.52
N THR A 427 -43.83 1.57 18.47
CA THR A 427 -45.21 1.17 18.08
C THR A 427 -45.56 -0.14 18.76
N ALA A 428 -46.82 -0.32 19.13
CA ALA A 428 -47.27 -1.56 19.72
C ALA A 428 -48.79 -1.81 19.58
N ILE A 429 -49.14 -3.08 19.47
CA ILE A 429 -50.51 -3.57 19.65
C ILE A 429 -50.54 -4.50 20.86
N VAL A 430 -51.54 -4.30 21.70
CA VAL A 430 -51.95 -5.27 22.75
C VAL A 430 -53.34 -5.75 22.40
N ALA A 431 -53.53 -7.05 22.24
CA ALA A 431 -54.81 -7.66 21.92
C ALA A 431 -55.13 -8.75 22.97
N ARG A 432 -56.26 -8.61 23.64
CA ARG A 432 -56.78 -9.57 24.60
C ARG A 432 -57.90 -10.35 23.95
N ILE A 433 -57.90 -11.64 24.12
CA ILE A 433 -58.91 -12.59 23.65
C ILE A 433 -59.73 -12.96 24.83
N GLU A 434 -60.96 -12.42 24.86
CA GLU A 434 -61.93 -12.57 25.96
C GLU A 434 -63.04 -13.59 25.56
N GLN A 435 -63.54 -14.35 26.47
CA GLN A 435 -64.65 -15.24 26.20
C GLN A 435 -65.65 -15.26 27.41
N SER A 436 -66.76 -14.56 27.25
CA SER A 436 -67.86 -14.60 28.24
C SER A 436 -68.69 -15.89 28.14
N ASP A 437 -69.53 -16.19 29.13
CA ASP A 437 -70.47 -17.32 29.08
C ASP A 437 -71.43 -17.23 27.87
N ASP A 438 -71.76 -16.02 27.43
CA ASP A 438 -72.59 -15.80 26.24
C ASP A 438 -71.80 -16.07 24.96
N ASP A 439 -70.54 -15.67 24.92
CA ASP A 439 -69.64 -15.94 23.79
C ASP A 439 -69.39 -17.45 23.60
N ARG A 440 -69.24 -18.20 24.69
CA ARG A 440 -69.14 -19.66 24.66
C ARG A 440 -70.39 -20.29 24.03
N ARG A 441 -71.60 -19.86 24.45
CA ARG A 441 -72.83 -20.34 23.81
C ARG A 441 -72.96 -20.06 22.34
N ARG A 442 -72.36 -18.95 21.89
CA ARG A 442 -72.34 -18.52 20.47
C ARG A 442 -71.14 -19.06 19.69
N GLN A 443 -70.22 -19.76 20.33
CA GLN A 443 -68.95 -20.23 19.76
C GLN A 443 -68.16 -19.11 19.13
N VAL A 444 -68.05 -17.96 19.79
CA VAL A 444 -67.32 -16.82 19.41
C VAL A 444 -66.34 -16.42 20.53
N ARG A 445 -65.31 -15.65 20.15
CA ARG A 445 -64.41 -14.97 21.08
C ARG A 445 -64.35 -13.48 20.72
N THR A 446 -64.34 -12.65 21.76
CA THR A 446 -64.20 -11.21 21.57
C THR A 446 -62.73 -10.84 21.66
N VAL A 447 -62.15 -10.38 20.52
CA VAL A 447 -60.81 -9.77 20.52
C VAL A 447 -60.95 -8.29 20.81
N ARG A 448 -60.42 -7.87 21.95
CA ARG A 448 -60.30 -6.46 22.34
C ARG A 448 -58.84 -6.04 22.14
N TRP A 449 -58.58 -4.97 21.36
CA TRP A 449 -57.22 -4.50 21.15
C TRP A 449 -57.10 -2.99 21.23
N SER A 450 -55.89 -2.52 21.51
CA SER A 450 -55.50 -1.13 21.41
C SER A 450 -54.16 -1.02 20.65
N SER A 451 -54.03 0.01 19.78
CA SER A 451 -52.84 0.24 19.00
C SER A 451 -52.18 1.57 19.38
N ALA A 452 -50.91 1.53 19.68
CA ALA A 452 -50.05 2.67 19.89
C ALA A 452 -49.18 2.94 18.63
N GLY A 453 -49.78 3.48 17.57
CA GLY A 453 -49.07 3.82 16.35
C GLY A 453 -48.68 2.63 15.44
N HIS A 454 -49.05 1.42 15.79
CA HIS A 454 -48.68 0.21 15.06
C HIS A 454 -49.60 -0.06 13.86
N LEU A 455 -49.14 -0.89 12.93
CA LEU A 455 -49.89 -1.30 11.74
C LEU A 455 -51.18 -2.06 12.12
N PRO A 456 -52.26 -1.95 11.32
CA PRO A 456 -53.55 -2.56 11.66
C PRO A 456 -53.48 -4.09 11.59
N PRO A 457 -54.11 -4.83 12.52
CA PRO A 457 -54.24 -6.28 12.46
C PRO A 457 -54.98 -6.73 11.20
N MET A 458 -54.69 -7.95 10.72
CA MET A 458 -55.44 -8.62 9.66
C MET A 458 -56.27 -9.76 10.30
N LEU A 459 -57.48 -9.91 9.85
CA LEU A 459 -58.36 -11.01 10.27
C LEU A 459 -58.76 -11.83 9.04
N VAL A 460 -58.35 -13.10 9.04
CA VAL A 460 -58.75 -14.09 8.04
C VAL A 460 -59.94 -14.84 8.57
N ARG A 461 -61.09 -14.67 7.92
CA ARG A 461 -62.35 -15.36 8.31
C ARG A 461 -62.34 -16.80 7.81
N ALA A 462 -63.10 -17.65 8.48
CA ALA A 462 -63.28 -19.05 8.08
C ALA A 462 -63.86 -19.22 6.67
N ASP A 463 -64.54 -18.21 6.10
CA ASP A 463 -65.06 -18.21 4.73
C ASP A 463 -64.02 -17.76 3.69
N GLY A 464 -62.78 -17.48 4.12
CA GLY A 464 -61.68 -17.02 3.25
C GLY A 464 -61.62 -15.49 3.06
N THR A 465 -62.56 -14.74 3.62
CA THR A 465 -62.52 -13.26 3.60
C THR A 465 -61.37 -12.74 4.47
N VAL A 466 -60.62 -11.78 3.94
CA VAL A 466 -59.54 -11.09 4.69
C VAL A 466 -59.94 -9.66 5.00
N GLU A 467 -60.03 -9.34 6.27
CA GLU A 467 -60.41 -8.01 6.79
C GLU A 467 -59.21 -7.30 7.39
N THR A 468 -58.90 -6.08 6.93
CA THR A 468 -57.94 -5.20 7.61
C THR A 468 -58.67 -4.46 8.73
N LEU A 469 -58.30 -4.69 9.97
CA LEU A 469 -58.94 -4.09 11.14
C LEU A 469 -58.50 -2.63 11.33
N SER A 470 -58.65 -1.82 10.26
CA SER A 470 -58.33 -0.40 10.29
C SER A 470 -59.27 0.36 11.20
N ARG A 471 -58.79 0.88 12.29
CA ARG A 471 -59.50 1.69 13.26
C ARG A 471 -58.67 2.96 13.53
N ARG A 472 -59.15 3.83 14.45
CA ARG A 472 -58.39 4.98 14.89
C ARG A 472 -57.07 4.47 15.51
N ASN A 473 -55.96 4.95 14.96
CA ASN A 473 -54.66 4.65 15.51
C ASN A 473 -54.24 5.76 16.49
N ASP A 474 -53.79 5.39 17.68
CA ASP A 474 -53.30 6.33 18.67
C ASP A 474 -51.81 6.60 18.46
N LEU A 475 -51.23 7.57 19.16
CA LEU A 475 -49.81 7.91 19.03
C LEU A 475 -48.91 6.76 19.53
N PRO A 476 -47.69 6.60 18.96
CA PRO A 476 -46.70 5.65 19.47
C PRO A 476 -46.43 5.83 20.97
N LEU A 477 -45.96 4.79 21.63
CA LEU A 477 -45.51 4.83 23.03
C LEU A 477 -44.34 5.81 23.19
N GLY A 478 -44.30 6.50 24.31
CA GLY A 478 -43.21 7.43 24.66
C GLY A 478 -43.28 8.81 24.01
N VAL A 479 -44.21 9.06 23.06
CA VAL A 479 -44.35 10.37 22.39
C VAL A 479 -45.00 11.39 23.30
N ILE A 480 -46.17 11.04 23.89
CA ILE A 480 -46.91 11.89 24.83
C ILE A 480 -47.28 11.07 26.07
N PRO A 481 -46.80 11.46 27.25
CA PRO A 481 -46.98 10.67 28.49
C PRO A 481 -48.39 10.44 28.96
N SER A 482 -49.35 11.20 28.47
CA SER A 482 -50.77 11.15 28.81
C SER A 482 -51.64 10.96 27.55
N ALA A 483 -51.13 10.22 26.57
CA ALA A 483 -51.87 9.91 25.36
C ALA A 483 -53.16 9.14 25.74
N THR A 484 -54.30 9.60 25.25
CA THR A 484 -55.56 8.86 25.36
C THR A 484 -55.50 7.65 24.43
N ARG A 485 -55.79 6.50 24.94
CA ARG A 485 -55.81 5.22 24.23
C ARG A 485 -57.23 4.72 24.05
N HIS A 486 -57.50 4.03 22.96
CA HIS A 486 -58.83 3.55 22.63
C HIS A 486 -58.81 2.03 22.47
N ASP A 487 -59.81 1.38 23.09
CA ASP A 487 -60.06 -0.04 22.84
C ASP A 487 -60.96 -0.20 21.61
N HIS A 488 -60.66 -1.20 20.83
CA HIS A 488 -61.46 -1.68 19.70
C HIS A 488 -61.84 -3.12 19.94
N THR A 489 -62.95 -3.59 19.38
CA THR A 489 -63.41 -4.98 19.50
C THR A 489 -63.82 -5.54 18.16
N VAL A 490 -63.60 -6.85 18.00
CA VAL A 490 -64.11 -7.67 16.88
C VAL A 490 -64.46 -9.05 17.39
N GLU A 491 -65.53 -9.63 16.89
CA GLU A 491 -65.85 -11.03 17.16
C GLU A 491 -65.06 -11.93 16.21
N MET A 492 -64.44 -12.97 16.76
CA MET A 492 -63.78 -14.06 16.02
C MET A 492 -64.61 -15.32 16.18
N HIS A 493 -64.96 -15.96 15.07
CA HIS A 493 -65.63 -17.25 15.03
C HIS A 493 -64.59 -18.39 14.98
N VAL A 494 -65.07 -19.62 15.25
CA VAL A 494 -64.21 -20.81 15.12
C VAL A 494 -63.54 -20.85 13.74
N ASN A 495 -62.25 -21.13 13.73
CA ASN A 495 -61.34 -21.11 12.55
C ASN A 495 -61.02 -19.73 11.98
N ASP A 496 -61.46 -18.62 12.56
CA ASP A 496 -60.93 -17.32 12.21
C ASP A 496 -59.47 -17.19 12.68
N THR A 497 -58.60 -16.51 11.89
CA THR A 497 -57.20 -16.31 12.24
C THR A 497 -56.86 -14.82 12.30
N LEU A 498 -56.41 -14.35 13.47
CA LEU A 498 -55.85 -13.00 13.66
C LEU A 498 -54.37 -13.02 13.32
N VAL A 499 -53.91 -12.03 12.53
CA VAL A 499 -52.51 -11.88 12.16
C VAL A 499 -52.00 -10.48 12.55
N LEU A 500 -50.95 -10.45 13.37
CA LEU A 500 -50.21 -9.26 13.76
C LEU A 500 -48.82 -9.32 13.14
N TYR A 501 -48.25 -8.20 12.75
CA TYR A 501 -46.98 -8.14 12.04
C TYR A 501 -46.32 -6.77 12.19
N THR A 502 -45.00 -6.72 12.09
CA THR A 502 -44.22 -5.50 12.08
C THR A 502 -43.99 -4.97 10.65
N ASP A 503 -43.52 -3.74 10.53
CA ASP A 503 -43.38 -3.04 9.26
C ASP A 503 -42.31 -3.67 8.34
N GLY A 504 -41.24 -4.27 8.88
CA GLY A 504 -40.24 -5.00 8.10
C GLY A 504 -40.81 -6.13 7.23
N LEU A 505 -42.01 -6.66 7.55
CA LEU A 505 -42.70 -7.63 6.70
C LEU A 505 -43.32 -6.99 5.46
N VAL A 506 -43.81 -5.75 5.56
CA VAL A 506 -44.68 -5.12 4.56
C VAL A 506 -44.08 -3.88 3.96
N GLU A 507 -43.34 -3.04 4.71
CA GLU A 507 -42.82 -1.75 4.22
C GLU A 507 -41.77 -1.91 3.15
N ARG A 508 -41.98 -1.19 2.02
CA ARG A 508 -41.07 -1.12 0.89
C ARG A 508 -40.76 0.33 0.59
N ARG A 509 -39.49 0.67 0.41
CA ARG A 509 -39.01 2.07 0.18
C ARG A 509 -39.69 2.79 -0.99
N ASP A 510 -40.16 2.05 -1.97
CA ASP A 510 -40.65 2.61 -3.24
C ASP A 510 -42.18 2.56 -3.38
N ARG A 511 -42.92 2.18 -2.34
CA ARG A 511 -44.37 1.94 -2.39
C ARG A 511 -45.12 2.62 -1.25
N SER A 512 -46.42 2.77 -1.40
CA SER A 512 -47.27 3.27 -0.31
C SER A 512 -47.65 2.16 0.65
N ILE A 513 -47.71 2.42 1.95
CA ILE A 513 -48.14 1.47 2.96
C ILE A 513 -49.52 0.87 2.64
N ARG A 514 -50.39 1.58 1.92
CA ARG A 514 -51.70 1.04 1.52
C ARG A 514 -51.57 -0.09 0.49
N ASP A 515 -50.60 0.03 -0.41
CA ASP A 515 -50.36 -0.98 -1.43
C ASP A 515 -49.73 -2.22 -0.80
N ASP A 516 -48.82 -2.01 0.17
CA ASP A 516 -48.18 -3.06 0.93
C ASP A 516 -49.18 -3.83 1.80
N LEU A 517 -50.12 -3.13 2.44
CA LEU A 517 -51.22 -3.78 3.19
C LEU A 517 -52.15 -4.58 2.27
N ARG A 518 -52.41 -4.13 1.04
CA ARG A 518 -53.18 -4.91 0.06
C ARG A 518 -52.42 -6.17 -0.37
N GLU A 519 -51.13 -6.08 -0.50
CA GLU A 519 -50.30 -7.23 -0.85
C GLU A 519 -50.33 -8.29 0.27
N LEU A 520 -50.20 -7.87 1.53
CA LEU A 520 -50.36 -8.75 2.65
C LEU A 520 -51.76 -9.39 2.69
N ALA A 521 -52.81 -8.61 2.49
CA ALA A 521 -54.17 -9.16 2.40
C ALA A 521 -54.31 -10.18 1.26
N SER A 522 -53.68 -9.92 0.11
CA SER A 522 -53.63 -10.88 -1.00
C SER A 522 -52.81 -12.14 -0.67
N ALA A 523 -51.73 -12.02 0.11
CA ALA A 523 -50.92 -13.15 0.55
C ALA A 523 -51.69 -14.05 1.53
N LEU A 524 -52.53 -13.44 2.36
CA LEU A 524 -53.41 -14.13 3.32
C LEU A 524 -54.66 -14.76 2.68
N HIS A 525 -55.02 -14.31 1.46
CA HIS A 525 -56.18 -14.89 0.76
C HIS A 525 -55.94 -16.36 0.47
N GLY A 526 -56.92 -17.23 0.79
CA GLY A 526 -56.86 -18.68 0.60
C GLY A 526 -56.07 -19.43 1.70
N THR A 527 -55.73 -18.76 2.82
CA THR A 527 -55.07 -19.41 3.96
C THR A 527 -56.00 -19.86 5.09
N HIS A 528 -57.31 -19.68 4.93
CA HIS A 528 -58.31 -19.94 5.95
C HIS A 528 -58.34 -21.40 6.45
N ASP A 529 -57.95 -22.38 5.59
CA ASP A 529 -57.89 -23.80 5.97
C ASP A 529 -56.49 -24.21 6.53
N LEU A 530 -55.52 -23.31 6.53
CA LEU A 530 -54.14 -23.61 6.96
C LEU A 530 -53.99 -23.39 8.47
N SER A 531 -53.13 -24.16 9.14
CA SER A 531 -52.76 -23.89 10.54
C SER A 531 -52.04 -22.54 10.67
N PRO A 532 -52.01 -21.89 11.86
CA PRO A 532 -51.29 -20.64 12.06
C PRO A 532 -49.82 -20.70 11.62
N ASP A 533 -49.12 -21.81 11.88
CA ASP A 533 -47.75 -22.03 11.44
C ASP A 533 -47.64 -22.04 9.91
N GLN A 534 -48.59 -22.68 9.22
CA GLN A 534 -48.65 -22.69 7.75
C GLN A 534 -49.02 -21.31 7.18
N VAL A 535 -49.88 -20.55 7.85
CA VAL A 535 -50.22 -19.15 7.50
C VAL A 535 -48.94 -18.30 7.53
N VAL A 536 -48.21 -18.34 8.65
CA VAL A 536 -46.95 -17.62 8.83
C VAL A 536 -45.94 -17.99 7.72
N LYS A 537 -45.72 -19.28 7.49
CA LYS A 537 -44.78 -19.75 6.42
C LYS A 537 -45.22 -19.30 5.03
N THR A 538 -46.52 -19.30 4.74
CA THR A 538 -47.06 -18.85 3.46
C THR A 538 -46.87 -17.36 3.25
N VAL A 539 -47.12 -16.55 4.27
CA VAL A 539 -46.93 -15.10 4.21
C VAL A 539 -45.45 -14.78 4.05
N LEU A 540 -44.55 -15.38 4.81
CA LEU A 540 -43.12 -15.19 4.71
C LEU A 540 -42.59 -15.59 3.32
N SER A 541 -43.01 -16.71 2.79
CA SER A 541 -42.57 -17.16 1.44
C SER A 541 -42.97 -16.21 0.32
N LYS A 542 -44.06 -15.44 0.48
CA LYS A 542 -44.54 -14.49 -0.53
C LYS A 542 -44.01 -13.07 -0.35
N LEU A 543 -43.80 -12.65 0.91
CA LEU A 543 -43.52 -11.25 1.23
C LEU A 543 -42.15 -11.01 1.81
N LEU A 544 -41.47 -12.03 2.38
CA LEU A 544 -40.13 -11.82 2.94
C LEU A 544 -39.13 -11.48 1.87
N PRO A 545 -38.42 -10.33 1.91
CA PRO A 545 -37.40 -10.00 0.94
C PRO A 545 -36.16 -10.90 1.13
N GLU A 546 -35.46 -11.23 0.04
CA GLU A 546 -34.22 -12.03 0.07
C GLU A 546 -33.12 -11.38 0.92
N ALA A 547 -33.12 -10.04 1.04
CA ALA A 547 -32.27 -9.27 1.94
C ALA A 547 -33.15 -8.21 2.62
N GLY A 548 -33.65 -8.50 3.81
CA GLY A 548 -34.43 -7.54 4.61
C GLY A 548 -33.55 -6.47 5.23
N ASP A 549 -33.95 -5.21 5.06
CA ASP A 549 -33.27 -4.04 5.66
C ASP A 549 -33.73 -3.82 7.11
N ASP A 550 -34.80 -4.53 7.56
CA ASP A 550 -35.40 -4.39 8.90
C ASP A 550 -35.76 -5.75 9.50
N ASP A 551 -36.01 -5.75 10.80
CA ASP A 551 -36.50 -6.93 11.52
C ASP A 551 -37.92 -7.30 11.09
N VAL A 552 -38.26 -8.57 11.19
CA VAL A 552 -39.59 -9.06 10.88
C VAL A 552 -40.12 -9.88 12.03
N ALA A 553 -41.21 -9.43 12.60
CA ALA A 553 -42.03 -10.22 13.53
C ALA A 553 -43.42 -10.45 12.94
N ILE A 554 -43.92 -11.67 13.02
CA ILE A 554 -45.28 -12.03 12.66
C ILE A 554 -45.83 -13.01 13.69
N LEU A 555 -47.08 -12.77 14.10
CA LEU A 555 -47.84 -13.62 15.01
C LEU A 555 -49.18 -13.95 14.35
N ALA A 556 -49.49 -15.22 14.22
CA ALA A 556 -50.82 -15.69 13.77
C ALA A 556 -51.50 -16.48 14.90
N MET A 557 -52.77 -16.18 15.17
CA MET A 557 -53.54 -16.84 16.19
C MET A 557 -54.89 -17.27 15.66
N ARG A 558 -55.26 -18.54 15.84
CA ARG A 558 -56.50 -19.12 15.39
C ARG A 558 -57.37 -19.58 16.58
N THR A 559 -58.68 -19.36 16.45
CA THR A 559 -59.65 -19.90 17.40
C THR A 559 -60.06 -21.32 17.02
N GLY A 560 -59.86 -22.23 17.94
CA GLY A 560 -60.38 -23.61 17.85
C GLY A 560 -61.80 -23.75 18.41
N PRO A 561 -62.44 -24.93 18.20
CA PRO A 561 -63.69 -25.24 18.89
C PRO A 561 -63.46 -25.36 20.42
N ASP A 562 -64.43 -24.92 21.25
CA ASP A 562 -64.33 -25.08 22.69
C ASP A 562 -64.22 -26.56 23.05
N SER A 563 -63.25 -26.93 23.88
CA SER A 563 -63.01 -28.31 24.33
C SER A 563 -64.05 -28.82 25.30
N ASP A 564 -64.88 -27.92 25.87
CA ASP A 564 -65.95 -28.24 26.88
C ASP A 564 -67.38 -28.16 26.29
N ALA A 565 -67.58 -28.15 24.96
CA ALA A 565 -68.90 -28.06 24.33
C ALA A 565 -69.51 -29.42 23.97
#